data_2e31a0fefca81d97f6f71eed7e25752b
#
_entry.id   2e31a0fefca81d97f6f71eed7e25752b
#
_cell.length_a   1.000
_cell.length_b   1.000
_cell.length_c   1.000
_cell.angle_alpha   90.00
_cell.angle_beta   90.00
_cell.angle_gamma   90.00
#
_symmetry.space_group_name_H-M   'P 1'
#
loop_
_entity.id
_entity.type
_entity.pdbx_description
1 polymer ?
#
loop_
_entity_poly.entity_id
_entity_poly.type
_entity_poly.pdbx_seq_one_letter_code
_entity_poly.pdbx_strand_id
1 'polypeptide(L)'
;MPKSNRRDRSITYASAINEATRQLMAQDDSVFVLGIGVDDPRGIYGTTSNLSSEFGQDRVVNMPLAEDAITGIASGSSMAGMRPIVVHERMDFMLLAMNQLINVAAKSHYMYGGAVKVPMVVRSIIGRSWGQGAQHSQALHSFFMHIPGLKVIAPTTPHDAKGALVASVRDDNPVIFVEHRMLHNYKGQVPENLYEVPFGKARVLRTGGDITIVGISHAMVECIRAAKSLAAASISAEVIDPISLSPIDVQTICESVEKTGNLLIVDNGWTPCGASAEIMSLVIENVQRQDKVKMKRMGFEFVTSPTSKILEDLYYPDSRRIAKNAYDLIMGKKTDWEPDVQESPEIDEFKGPF
;
A
#
# COMPACT_ATOMS: atom_id res chain seq x y z
N MET A 1 21.83 24.11 -25.04
CA MET A 1 20.58 23.55 -24.54
C MET A 1 20.37 24.07 -23.12
N PRO A 2 19.30 24.76 -22.77
CA PRO A 2 19.10 25.27 -21.42
C PRO A 2 18.87 24.10 -20.48
N LYS A 3 19.66 24.04 -19.38
CA LYS A 3 19.40 23.14 -18.25
C LYS A 3 18.03 23.52 -17.68
N SER A 4 17.03 22.64 -17.79
CA SER A 4 15.75 22.83 -17.13
C SER A 4 16.02 22.87 -15.61
N ASN A 5 15.73 24.01 -15.00
CA ASN A 5 15.64 24.16 -13.55
C ASN A 5 14.46 23.30 -13.07
N ARG A 6 14.63 21.97 -12.98
CA ARG A 6 13.72 21.10 -12.24
C ARG A 6 13.91 21.46 -10.77
N ARG A 7 13.10 22.40 -10.25
CA ARG A 7 12.94 22.54 -8.81
C ARG A 7 12.48 21.19 -8.28
N ASP A 8 13.22 20.65 -7.33
CA ASP A 8 12.84 19.43 -6.61
C ASP A 8 11.49 19.68 -5.91
N ARG A 9 10.41 19.29 -6.60
CA ARG A 9 9.05 19.50 -6.15
C ARG A 9 8.70 18.39 -5.16
N SER A 10 8.49 18.77 -3.88
CA SER A 10 8.07 17.84 -2.83
C SER A 10 6.62 18.12 -2.45
N ILE A 11 5.77 17.09 -2.53
CA ILE A 11 4.36 17.13 -2.13
C ILE A 11 4.03 15.95 -1.20
N THR A 12 2.90 16.03 -0.50
CA THR A 12 2.45 14.96 0.37
C THR A 12 1.90 13.78 -0.45
N TYR A 13 1.85 12.61 0.17
CA TYR A 13 1.23 11.41 -0.41
C TYR A 13 -0.25 11.67 -0.80
N ALA A 14 -1.03 12.29 0.10
CA ALA A 14 -2.41 12.67 -0.20
C ALA A 14 -2.50 13.63 -1.39
N SER A 15 -1.62 14.63 -1.45
CA SER A 15 -1.57 15.58 -2.59
C SER A 15 -1.17 14.88 -3.89
N ALA A 16 -0.30 13.87 -3.83
CA ALA A 16 0.11 13.10 -5.01
C ALA A 16 -1.06 12.27 -5.59
N ILE A 17 -1.88 11.66 -4.72
CA ILE A 17 -3.10 10.96 -5.12
C ILE A 17 -4.14 11.94 -5.69
N ASN A 18 -4.36 13.07 -5.02
CA ASN A 18 -5.29 14.11 -5.51
C ASN A 18 -4.87 14.61 -6.89
N GLU A 19 -3.60 14.92 -7.08
CA GLU A 19 -3.07 15.39 -8.36
C GLU A 19 -3.20 14.34 -9.46
N ALA A 20 -2.90 13.06 -9.18
CA ALA A 20 -3.09 12.00 -10.15
C ALA A 20 -4.56 11.91 -10.59
N THR A 21 -5.48 11.90 -9.63
CA THR A 21 -6.92 11.85 -9.88
C THR A 21 -7.38 13.04 -10.74
N ARG A 22 -6.99 14.26 -10.36
CA ARG A 22 -7.32 15.49 -11.10
C ARG A 22 -6.81 15.45 -12.53
N GLN A 23 -5.56 15.06 -12.73
CA GLN A 23 -4.94 14.99 -14.05
C GLN A 23 -5.60 13.95 -14.95
N LEU A 24 -5.98 12.79 -14.39
CA LEU A 24 -6.69 11.74 -15.10
C LEU A 24 -8.09 12.19 -15.51
N MET A 25 -8.86 12.78 -14.59
CA MET A 25 -10.19 13.30 -14.87
C MET A 25 -10.19 14.42 -15.90
N ALA A 26 -9.13 15.24 -15.93
CA ALA A 26 -8.96 16.30 -16.93
C ALA A 26 -8.61 15.76 -18.34
N GLN A 27 -8.01 14.58 -18.44
CA GLN A 27 -7.60 13.96 -19.70
C GLN A 27 -8.64 13.01 -20.28
N ASP A 28 -9.49 12.43 -19.45
CA ASP A 28 -10.44 11.37 -19.83
C ASP A 28 -11.78 11.56 -19.15
N ASP A 29 -12.80 11.85 -19.94
CA ASP A 29 -14.17 12.07 -19.44
C ASP A 29 -14.83 10.80 -18.90
N SER A 30 -14.29 9.63 -19.18
CA SER A 30 -14.76 8.36 -18.59
C SER A 30 -14.31 8.18 -17.14
N VAL A 31 -13.27 8.89 -16.68
CA VAL A 31 -12.77 8.82 -15.30
C VAL A 31 -13.65 9.66 -14.38
N PHE A 32 -14.18 9.06 -13.33
CA PHE A 32 -14.96 9.73 -12.31
C PHE A 32 -14.70 9.14 -10.92
N VAL A 33 -15.02 9.90 -9.88
CA VAL A 33 -14.84 9.49 -8.48
C VAL A 33 -16.20 9.26 -7.83
N LEU A 34 -16.34 8.16 -7.08
CA LEU A 34 -17.53 7.93 -6.27
C LEU A 34 -17.16 7.32 -4.92
N GLY A 35 -17.94 7.66 -3.90
CA GLY A 35 -17.72 7.18 -2.54
C GLY A 35 -18.44 8.05 -1.52
N ILE A 36 -18.31 7.69 -0.25
CA ILE A 36 -18.88 8.43 0.87
C ILE A 36 -17.97 9.62 1.19
N GLY A 37 -18.52 10.84 1.27
CA GLY A 37 -17.76 12.04 1.62
C GLY A 37 -16.72 12.50 0.60
N VAL A 38 -16.76 12.00 -0.65
CA VAL A 38 -15.81 12.39 -1.69
C VAL A 38 -15.92 13.84 -2.13
N ASP A 39 -17.07 14.48 -1.89
CA ASP A 39 -17.36 15.90 -2.18
C ASP A 39 -17.11 16.83 -1.00
N ASP A 40 -16.75 16.32 0.19
CA ASP A 40 -16.41 17.15 1.35
C ASP A 40 -15.24 18.09 0.99
N PRO A 41 -15.31 19.40 1.31
CA PRO A 41 -14.24 20.36 0.99
C PRO A 41 -12.87 19.99 1.54
N ARG A 42 -12.82 19.27 2.68
CA ARG A 42 -11.55 18.74 3.22
C ARG A 42 -11.05 17.52 2.45
N GLY A 43 -11.93 16.90 1.65
CA GLY A 43 -11.69 15.66 0.96
C GLY A 43 -11.41 14.49 1.92
N ILE A 44 -11.29 13.30 1.40
CA ILE A 44 -10.89 12.14 2.19
C ILE A 44 -9.40 12.26 2.50
N TYR A 45 -9.07 12.80 3.66
CA TYR A 45 -7.70 13.10 4.08
C TYR A 45 -6.90 13.95 3.09
N GLY A 46 -7.59 14.83 2.35
CA GLY A 46 -7.00 15.67 1.30
C GLY A 46 -6.91 15.01 -0.07
N THR A 47 -7.21 13.72 -0.19
CA THR A 47 -7.05 12.98 -1.46
C THR A 47 -8.12 13.30 -2.51
N THR A 48 -9.28 13.83 -2.11
CA THR A 48 -10.37 14.26 -3.00
C THR A 48 -10.69 15.76 -2.91
N SER A 49 -9.87 16.52 -2.19
CA SER A 49 -10.10 17.96 -1.99
C SER A 49 -10.24 18.72 -3.31
N ASN A 50 -11.24 19.58 -3.40
CA ASN A 50 -11.57 20.44 -4.54
C ASN A 50 -11.98 19.73 -5.84
N LEU A 51 -12.02 18.39 -5.90
CA LEU A 51 -12.41 17.69 -7.14
C LEU A 51 -13.87 17.99 -7.52
N SER A 52 -14.78 17.99 -6.55
CA SER A 52 -16.21 18.29 -6.80
C SER A 52 -16.42 19.72 -7.31
N SER A 53 -15.66 20.69 -6.81
CA SER A 53 -15.74 22.08 -7.29
C SER A 53 -15.16 22.27 -8.70
N GLU A 54 -14.21 21.44 -9.10
CA GLU A 54 -13.52 21.53 -10.40
C GLU A 54 -14.27 20.74 -11.48
N PHE A 55 -14.77 19.54 -11.18
CA PHE A 55 -15.36 18.61 -12.17
C PHE A 55 -16.88 18.45 -12.04
N GLY A 56 -17.49 19.03 -11.02
CA GLY A 56 -18.93 18.93 -10.77
C GLY A 56 -19.37 17.63 -10.10
N GLN A 57 -20.62 17.63 -9.62
CA GLN A 57 -21.19 16.50 -8.89
C GLN A 57 -21.51 15.29 -9.78
N ASP A 58 -21.62 15.47 -11.07
CA ASP A 58 -21.81 14.37 -12.02
C ASP A 58 -20.55 13.52 -12.20
N ARG A 59 -19.37 14.07 -11.89
CA ARG A 59 -18.07 13.39 -11.98
C ARG A 59 -17.41 13.11 -10.62
N VAL A 60 -17.92 13.75 -9.54
CA VAL A 60 -17.51 13.48 -8.16
C VAL A 60 -18.77 13.20 -7.36
N VAL A 61 -19.15 11.94 -7.31
CA VAL A 61 -20.45 11.48 -6.87
C VAL A 61 -20.42 11.06 -5.41
N ASN A 62 -20.98 11.89 -4.54
CA ASN A 62 -21.15 11.52 -3.14
C ASN A 62 -22.28 10.49 -3.01
N MET A 63 -21.99 9.38 -2.33
CA MET A 63 -22.88 8.23 -2.22
C MET A 63 -23.40 8.07 -0.79
N PRO A 64 -24.62 7.53 -0.61
CA PRO A 64 -25.08 7.12 0.70
C PRO A 64 -24.24 5.96 1.25
N LEU A 65 -24.33 5.73 2.57
CA LEU A 65 -23.62 4.63 3.25
C LEU A 65 -24.19 3.27 2.82
N ALA A 66 -23.67 2.73 1.72
CA ALA A 66 -24.09 1.47 1.12
C ALA A 66 -22.96 0.89 0.26
N GLU A 67 -21.92 0.36 0.86
CA GLU A 67 -20.66 -0.06 0.19
C GLU A 67 -20.88 -1.09 -0.91
N ASP A 68 -21.80 -2.03 -0.70
CA ASP A 68 -22.18 -3.03 -1.73
C ASP A 68 -22.79 -2.36 -2.97
N ALA A 69 -23.75 -1.45 -2.78
CA ALA A 69 -24.39 -0.72 -3.86
C ALA A 69 -23.41 0.20 -4.60
N ILE A 70 -22.55 0.92 -3.88
CA ILE A 70 -21.51 1.78 -4.46
C ILE A 70 -20.60 0.98 -5.38
N THR A 71 -20.10 -0.15 -4.89
CA THR A 71 -19.18 -1.01 -5.65
C THR A 71 -19.89 -1.71 -6.81
N GLY A 72 -21.18 -2.04 -6.65
CA GLY A 72 -22.00 -2.58 -7.73
C GLY A 72 -22.23 -1.57 -8.86
N ILE A 73 -22.51 -0.31 -8.53
CA ILE A 73 -22.63 0.80 -9.49
C ILE A 73 -21.30 1.00 -10.24
N ALA A 74 -20.18 1.01 -9.51
CA ALA A 74 -18.85 1.12 -10.12
C ALA A 74 -18.56 -0.03 -11.08
N SER A 75 -18.85 -1.28 -10.68
CA SER A 75 -18.67 -2.44 -11.54
C SER A 75 -19.51 -2.35 -12.82
N GLY A 76 -20.79 -2.00 -12.69
CA GLY A 76 -21.70 -1.83 -13.84
C GLY A 76 -21.28 -0.69 -14.77
N SER A 77 -20.88 0.47 -14.21
CA SER A 77 -20.38 1.59 -15.02
C SER A 77 -19.08 1.27 -15.73
N SER A 78 -18.19 0.48 -15.10
CA SER A 78 -16.97 -0.01 -15.77
C SER A 78 -17.26 -0.89 -16.96
N MET A 79 -18.22 -1.80 -16.83
CA MET A 79 -18.68 -2.66 -17.94
C MET A 79 -19.33 -1.85 -19.09
N ALA A 80 -19.85 -0.67 -18.76
CA ALA A 80 -20.41 0.29 -19.74
C ALA A 80 -19.34 1.24 -20.32
N GLY A 81 -18.06 1.06 -20.01
CA GLY A 81 -16.96 1.82 -20.60
C GLY A 81 -16.45 3.00 -19.77
N MET A 82 -16.96 3.19 -18.55
CA MET A 82 -16.44 4.22 -17.62
C MET A 82 -15.26 3.69 -16.81
N ARG A 83 -14.48 4.60 -16.20
CA ARG A 83 -13.32 4.30 -15.35
C ARG A 83 -13.51 4.88 -13.94
N PRO A 84 -14.32 4.26 -13.09
CA PRO A 84 -14.58 4.73 -11.74
C PRO A 84 -13.37 4.56 -10.81
N ILE A 85 -13.14 5.58 -9.98
CA ILE A 85 -12.29 5.53 -8.80
C ILE A 85 -13.24 5.50 -7.59
N VAL A 86 -13.42 4.31 -7.02
CA VAL A 86 -14.25 4.12 -5.82
C VAL A 86 -13.40 4.40 -4.59
N VAL A 87 -13.93 5.15 -3.63
CA VAL A 87 -13.22 5.43 -2.37
C VAL A 87 -14.01 4.85 -1.20
N HIS A 88 -13.41 3.84 -0.56
CA HIS A 88 -13.84 3.32 0.73
C HIS A 88 -12.93 3.87 1.83
N GLU A 89 -13.44 4.71 2.71
CA GLU A 89 -12.65 5.37 3.76
C GLU A 89 -11.92 4.39 4.67
N ARG A 90 -12.49 3.15 4.81
CA ARG A 90 -11.87 2.05 5.54
C ARG A 90 -12.02 0.72 4.80
N MET A 91 -10.92 -0.02 4.78
CA MET A 91 -10.90 -1.38 4.25
C MET A 91 -11.79 -2.32 5.08
N ASP A 92 -11.96 -2.03 6.34
CA ASP A 92 -12.89 -2.74 7.23
C ASP A 92 -14.31 -2.81 6.67
N PHE A 93 -14.81 -1.73 6.11
CA PHE A 93 -16.17 -1.65 5.55
C PHE A 93 -16.26 -2.10 4.09
N MET A 94 -15.14 -2.16 3.39
CA MET A 94 -15.08 -2.77 2.05
C MET A 94 -15.49 -4.25 2.07
N LEU A 95 -15.45 -4.92 3.23
CA LEU A 95 -15.97 -6.27 3.43
C LEU A 95 -17.45 -6.39 3.07
N LEU A 96 -18.25 -5.33 3.21
CA LEU A 96 -19.66 -5.31 2.80
C LEU A 96 -19.81 -5.44 1.28
N ALA A 97 -18.81 -5.06 0.49
CA ALA A 97 -18.80 -5.09 -0.96
C ALA A 97 -18.11 -6.35 -1.56
N MET A 98 -17.76 -7.33 -0.73
CA MET A 98 -16.96 -8.50 -1.18
C MET A 98 -17.61 -9.26 -2.34
N ASN A 99 -18.94 -9.39 -2.38
CA ASN A 99 -19.62 -10.04 -3.49
C ASN A 99 -19.37 -9.28 -4.81
N GLN A 100 -19.49 -7.95 -4.81
CA GLN A 100 -19.29 -7.13 -6.01
C GLN A 100 -17.83 -7.18 -6.50
N LEU A 101 -16.90 -7.23 -5.57
CA LEU A 101 -15.47 -7.31 -5.91
C LEU A 101 -15.07 -8.70 -6.42
N ILE A 102 -15.45 -9.75 -5.69
CA ILE A 102 -14.96 -11.11 -5.92
C ILE A 102 -15.76 -11.84 -7.00
N ASN A 103 -17.10 -11.81 -6.92
CA ASN A 103 -17.95 -12.58 -7.83
C ASN A 103 -18.36 -11.81 -9.09
N VAL A 104 -18.37 -10.48 -9.03
CA VAL A 104 -18.74 -9.65 -10.18
C VAL A 104 -17.48 -9.08 -10.84
N ALA A 105 -16.80 -8.11 -10.24
CA ALA A 105 -15.70 -7.39 -10.88
C ALA A 105 -14.55 -8.31 -11.31
N ALA A 106 -14.05 -9.14 -10.38
CA ALA A 106 -12.90 -10.02 -10.64
C ALA A 106 -13.17 -11.12 -11.68
N LYS A 107 -14.42 -11.53 -11.88
CA LYS A 107 -14.77 -12.69 -12.72
C LYS A 107 -15.32 -12.32 -14.09
N SER A 108 -15.87 -11.11 -14.27
CA SER A 108 -16.57 -10.73 -15.49
C SER A 108 -15.72 -10.87 -16.74
N HIS A 109 -14.46 -10.43 -16.71
CA HIS A 109 -13.57 -10.58 -17.86
C HIS A 109 -13.44 -12.03 -18.34
N TYR A 110 -13.23 -12.95 -17.39
CA TYR A 110 -13.15 -14.39 -17.70
C TYR A 110 -14.50 -14.97 -18.13
N MET A 111 -15.58 -14.68 -17.38
CA MET A 111 -16.90 -15.24 -17.63
C MET A 111 -17.47 -14.86 -19.01
N TYR A 112 -17.12 -13.67 -19.48
CA TYR A 112 -17.57 -13.17 -20.80
C TYR A 112 -16.49 -13.33 -21.89
N GLY A 113 -15.54 -14.26 -21.71
CA GLY A 113 -14.55 -14.61 -22.73
C GLY A 113 -13.66 -13.45 -23.17
N GLY A 114 -13.37 -12.49 -22.29
CA GLY A 114 -12.56 -11.31 -22.59
C GLY A 114 -13.34 -10.14 -23.22
N ALA A 115 -14.61 -10.30 -23.55
CA ALA A 115 -15.42 -9.25 -24.17
C ALA A 115 -15.77 -8.10 -23.21
N VAL A 116 -15.81 -8.36 -21.92
CA VAL A 116 -16.11 -7.37 -20.88
C VAL A 116 -14.85 -6.99 -20.13
N LYS A 117 -14.57 -5.69 -20.03
CA LYS A 117 -13.54 -5.12 -19.18
C LYS A 117 -14.18 -4.53 -17.93
N VAL A 118 -13.41 -4.48 -16.82
CA VAL A 118 -13.87 -3.86 -15.57
C VAL A 118 -12.78 -2.93 -15.08
N PRO A 119 -12.52 -1.80 -15.78
CA PRO A 119 -11.48 -0.84 -15.43
C PRO A 119 -11.88 0.03 -14.24
N MET A 120 -11.91 -0.55 -13.04
CA MET A 120 -12.24 0.18 -11.82
C MET A 120 -11.08 0.15 -10.83
N VAL A 121 -10.87 1.26 -10.14
CA VAL A 121 -9.94 1.34 -9.02
C VAL A 121 -10.72 1.47 -7.73
N VAL A 122 -10.45 0.57 -6.78
CA VAL A 122 -11.02 0.65 -5.44
C VAL A 122 -9.93 1.09 -4.48
N ARG A 123 -9.93 2.36 -4.14
CA ARG A 123 -9.07 2.95 -3.12
C ARG A 123 -9.62 2.63 -1.74
N SER A 124 -8.78 2.10 -0.88
CA SER A 124 -9.21 1.74 0.47
C SER A 124 -8.11 2.01 1.49
N ILE A 125 -8.50 2.58 2.63
CA ILE A 125 -7.58 3.06 3.65
C ILE A 125 -7.44 2.03 4.75
N ILE A 126 -6.18 1.71 5.09
CA ILE A 126 -5.78 0.82 6.18
C ILE A 126 -5.01 1.58 7.25
N GLY A 127 -4.73 0.89 8.35
CA GLY A 127 -3.82 1.35 9.39
C GLY A 127 -4.47 2.17 10.48
N ARG A 128 -3.66 2.37 11.52
CA ARG A 128 -4.05 3.06 12.74
C ARG A 128 -4.13 4.57 12.56
N SER A 129 -4.80 5.18 13.49
CA SER A 129 -4.87 6.61 13.70
C SER A 129 -4.84 6.86 15.21
N TRP A 130 -5.79 7.55 15.74
CA TRP A 130 -5.92 7.95 17.17
C TRP A 130 -6.67 6.91 18.03
N GLY A 131 -6.34 5.62 17.97
CA GLY A 131 -7.03 4.60 18.76
C GLY A 131 -8.38 4.19 18.18
N GLN A 132 -8.49 4.06 16.87
CA GLN A 132 -9.74 3.66 16.19
C GLN A 132 -10.17 2.23 16.47
N GLY A 133 -9.26 1.38 17.00
CA GLY A 133 -9.58 0.05 17.53
C GLY A 133 -9.93 -0.98 16.46
N ALA A 134 -10.68 -2.00 16.90
CA ALA A 134 -10.83 -3.26 16.18
C ALA A 134 -11.49 -3.17 14.81
N GLN A 135 -12.43 -2.25 14.60
CA GLN A 135 -13.24 -2.18 13.38
C GLN A 135 -12.81 -1.08 12.41
N HIS A 136 -11.76 -0.31 12.71
CA HIS A 136 -11.31 0.81 11.89
C HIS A 136 -9.79 0.79 11.65
N SER A 137 -9.11 -0.31 11.93
CA SER A 137 -7.65 -0.39 11.85
C SER A 137 -7.14 -1.67 11.19
N GLN A 138 -8.02 -2.46 10.60
CA GLN A 138 -7.63 -3.71 9.96
C GLN A 138 -6.90 -3.45 8.63
N ALA A 139 -5.98 -4.34 8.31
CA ALA A 139 -5.32 -4.36 7.01
C ALA A 139 -5.59 -5.74 6.36
N LEU A 140 -6.56 -5.75 5.46
CA LEU A 140 -7.13 -6.97 4.89
C LEU A 140 -6.73 -7.18 3.42
N HIS A 141 -5.64 -6.55 2.99
CA HIS A 141 -5.16 -6.60 1.61
C HIS A 141 -4.88 -8.03 1.13
N SER A 142 -4.48 -8.94 2.03
CA SER A 142 -4.24 -10.33 1.69
C SER A 142 -5.49 -11.08 1.20
N PHE A 143 -6.69 -10.69 1.63
CA PHE A 143 -7.94 -11.28 1.11
C PHE A 143 -8.09 -11.05 -0.40
N PHE A 144 -7.69 -9.87 -0.87
CA PHE A 144 -7.80 -9.50 -2.28
C PHE A 144 -6.67 -10.07 -3.12
N MET A 145 -5.49 -10.28 -2.55
CA MET A 145 -4.36 -10.96 -3.21
C MET A 145 -4.69 -12.41 -3.59
N HIS A 146 -5.54 -13.06 -2.82
CA HIS A 146 -5.97 -14.45 -3.06
C HIS A 146 -6.94 -14.60 -4.24
N ILE A 147 -7.51 -13.51 -4.74
CA ILE A 147 -8.61 -13.57 -5.71
C ILE A 147 -8.10 -13.39 -7.15
N PRO A 148 -8.15 -14.44 -8.00
CA PRO A 148 -7.82 -14.30 -9.41
C PRO A 148 -8.73 -13.29 -10.11
N GLY A 149 -8.12 -12.35 -10.85
CA GLY A 149 -8.80 -11.26 -11.54
C GLY A 149 -8.73 -9.92 -10.81
N LEU A 150 -8.22 -9.87 -9.57
CA LEU A 150 -7.89 -8.64 -8.87
C LEU A 150 -6.38 -8.35 -8.93
N LYS A 151 -6.03 -7.08 -9.12
CA LYS A 151 -4.70 -6.57 -8.82
C LYS A 151 -4.71 -5.88 -7.47
N VAL A 152 -3.63 -5.96 -6.72
CA VAL A 152 -3.49 -5.32 -5.40
C VAL A 152 -2.20 -4.53 -5.34
N ILE A 153 -2.28 -3.27 -4.96
CA ILE A 153 -1.14 -2.38 -4.90
C ILE A 153 -1.17 -1.58 -3.59
N ALA A 154 -0.01 -1.40 -2.95
CA ALA A 154 0.13 -0.73 -1.66
C ALA A 154 1.38 0.16 -1.62
N PRO A 155 1.42 1.26 -2.39
CA PRO A 155 2.58 2.12 -2.51
C PRO A 155 2.91 2.84 -1.21
N THR A 156 4.20 3.08 -0.96
CA THR A 156 4.67 3.77 0.24
C THR A 156 5.03 5.24 -0.01
N THR A 157 5.66 5.54 -1.15
CA THR A 157 6.13 6.90 -1.42
C THR A 157 5.09 7.74 -2.17
N PRO A 158 5.09 9.08 -2.05
CA PRO A 158 4.24 9.96 -2.86
C PRO A 158 4.45 9.77 -4.36
N HIS A 159 5.70 9.52 -4.80
CA HIS A 159 6.01 9.20 -6.19
C HIS A 159 5.28 7.93 -6.64
N ASP A 160 5.41 6.85 -5.86
CA ASP A 160 4.82 5.58 -6.25
C ASP A 160 3.29 5.61 -6.14
N ALA A 161 2.74 6.35 -5.17
CA ALA A 161 1.29 6.55 -5.04
C ALA A 161 0.70 7.22 -6.29
N LYS A 162 1.30 8.30 -6.78
CA LYS A 162 0.86 8.97 -8.01
C LYS A 162 0.96 8.03 -9.23
N GLY A 163 2.15 7.48 -9.47
CA GLY A 163 2.39 6.66 -10.65
C GLY A 163 1.61 5.35 -10.66
N ALA A 164 1.44 4.72 -9.49
CA ALA A 164 0.64 3.51 -9.35
C ALA A 164 -0.86 3.77 -9.52
N LEU A 165 -1.38 4.92 -9.06
CA LEU A 165 -2.78 5.28 -9.30
C LEU A 165 -3.03 5.52 -10.80
N VAL A 166 -2.11 6.19 -11.49
CA VAL A 166 -2.19 6.38 -12.95
C VAL A 166 -2.23 5.03 -13.67
N ALA A 167 -1.31 4.11 -13.33
CA ALA A 167 -1.30 2.76 -13.90
C ALA A 167 -2.60 2.00 -13.59
N SER A 168 -3.14 2.16 -12.37
CA SER A 168 -4.38 1.50 -11.94
C SER A 168 -5.59 1.97 -12.73
N VAL A 169 -5.74 3.27 -12.97
CA VAL A 169 -6.88 3.82 -13.72
C VAL A 169 -6.81 3.45 -15.20
N ARG A 170 -5.61 3.28 -15.75
CA ARG A 170 -5.39 2.88 -17.15
C ARG A 170 -5.50 1.37 -17.38
N ASP A 171 -5.50 0.57 -16.32
CA ASP A 171 -5.68 -0.88 -16.44
C ASP A 171 -7.13 -1.22 -16.80
N ASP A 172 -7.32 -2.30 -17.53
CA ASP A 172 -8.63 -2.79 -17.94
C ASP A 172 -9.27 -3.79 -16.96
N ASN A 173 -8.57 -4.08 -15.84
CA ASN A 173 -9.03 -4.98 -14.78
C ASN A 173 -9.20 -4.23 -13.45
N PRO A 174 -9.97 -4.77 -12.51
CA PRO A 174 -10.17 -4.14 -11.22
C PRO A 174 -8.90 -4.14 -10.38
N VAL A 175 -8.59 -3.00 -9.78
CA VAL A 175 -7.40 -2.78 -8.94
C VAL A 175 -7.83 -2.36 -7.54
N ILE A 176 -7.34 -3.07 -6.53
CA ILE A 176 -7.44 -2.67 -5.12
C ILE A 176 -6.21 -1.83 -4.78
N PHE A 177 -6.43 -0.54 -4.57
CA PHE A 177 -5.39 0.44 -4.24
C PHE A 177 -5.40 0.71 -2.74
N VAL A 178 -4.41 0.20 -2.03
CA VAL A 178 -4.31 0.24 -0.57
C VAL A 178 -3.53 1.48 -0.14
N GLU A 179 -4.16 2.32 0.67
CA GLU A 179 -3.56 3.51 1.26
C GLU A 179 -3.40 3.33 2.76
N HIS A 180 -2.22 3.63 3.29
CA HIS A 180 -2.06 3.61 4.74
C HIS A 180 -2.24 5.01 5.31
N ARG A 181 -3.10 5.13 6.33
CA ARG A 181 -3.45 6.39 6.96
C ARG A 181 -2.25 7.26 7.34
N MET A 182 -1.23 6.63 7.92
CA MET A 182 -0.03 7.34 8.38
C MET A 182 0.83 7.90 7.23
N LEU A 183 0.65 7.43 5.99
CA LEU A 183 1.41 7.92 4.84
C LEU A 183 0.89 9.23 4.26
N HIS A 184 -0.37 9.62 4.52
CA HIS A 184 -1.01 10.75 3.84
C HIS A 184 -0.22 12.07 3.98
N ASN A 185 0.46 12.28 5.09
CA ASN A 185 1.27 13.49 5.34
C ASN A 185 2.75 13.34 4.94
N TYR A 186 3.19 12.14 4.53
CA TYR A 186 4.56 11.94 4.08
C TYR A 186 4.84 12.74 2.81
N LYS A 187 5.96 13.45 2.81
CA LYS A 187 6.41 14.26 1.67
C LYS A 187 7.48 13.52 0.88
N GLY A 188 7.45 13.70 -0.43
CA GLY A 188 8.44 13.16 -1.34
C GLY A 188 8.46 13.90 -2.67
N GLN A 189 9.53 13.66 -3.43
CA GLN A 189 9.67 14.23 -4.77
C GLN A 189 8.69 13.55 -5.74
N VAL A 190 7.88 14.36 -6.43
CA VAL A 190 6.87 13.88 -7.39
C VAL A 190 6.92 14.73 -8.65
N PRO A 191 7.11 14.12 -9.85
CA PRO A 191 7.01 14.82 -11.11
C PRO A 191 5.62 15.44 -11.34
N GLU A 192 5.56 16.61 -12.00
CA GLU A 192 4.29 17.26 -12.31
C GLU A 192 3.48 16.50 -13.36
N ASN A 193 4.14 16.00 -14.40
CA ASN A 193 3.50 15.25 -15.47
C ASN A 193 2.94 13.91 -14.97
N LEU A 194 1.99 13.35 -15.71
CA LEU A 194 1.54 11.97 -15.51
C LEU A 194 2.66 10.99 -15.90
N TYR A 195 2.81 9.96 -15.09
CA TYR A 195 3.70 8.81 -15.32
C TYR A 195 3.10 7.59 -14.67
N GLU A 196 3.58 6.43 -15.05
CA GLU A 196 3.14 5.15 -14.50
C GLU A 196 4.24 4.48 -13.67
N VAL A 197 3.83 3.85 -12.58
CA VAL A 197 4.62 2.84 -11.86
C VAL A 197 3.98 1.49 -12.21
N PRO A 198 4.70 0.60 -12.91
CA PRO A 198 4.12 -0.61 -13.45
C PRO A 198 3.81 -1.63 -12.34
N PHE A 199 2.77 -2.43 -12.54
CA PHE A 199 2.48 -3.58 -11.69
C PHE A 199 3.60 -4.62 -11.75
N GLY A 200 3.79 -5.35 -10.65
CA GLY A 200 4.79 -6.42 -10.57
C GLY A 200 6.23 -5.93 -10.66
N LYS A 201 6.48 -4.68 -10.25
CA LYS A 201 7.82 -4.11 -10.12
C LYS A 201 8.03 -3.55 -8.72
N ALA A 202 8.99 -4.15 -8.01
CA ALA A 202 9.45 -3.69 -6.71
C ALA A 202 10.52 -2.60 -6.85
N ARG A 203 10.72 -1.85 -5.79
CA ARG A 203 11.75 -0.81 -5.72
C ARG A 203 12.74 -1.10 -4.60
N VAL A 204 14.01 -1.16 -4.94
CA VAL A 204 15.10 -1.17 -3.96
C VAL A 204 15.30 0.26 -3.45
N LEU A 205 14.86 0.56 -2.24
CA LEU A 205 14.98 1.89 -1.62
C LEU A 205 16.35 2.08 -0.97
N ARG A 206 17.00 1.00 -0.56
CA ARG A 206 18.34 0.99 0.01
C ARG A 206 19.05 -0.29 -0.43
N THR A 207 20.26 -0.17 -0.92
CA THR A 207 21.12 -1.31 -1.24
C THR A 207 21.84 -1.83 0.01
N GLY A 208 22.05 -3.15 0.09
CA GLY A 208 22.74 -3.80 1.20
C GLY A 208 23.19 -5.20 0.85
N GLY A 209 24.01 -5.83 1.72
CA GLY A 209 24.62 -7.13 1.47
C GLY A 209 24.38 -8.19 2.56
N ASP A 210 23.88 -7.83 3.73
CA ASP A 210 23.79 -8.75 4.86
C ASP A 210 22.39 -9.30 5.11
N ILE A 211 21.35 -8.54 4.77
CA ILE A 211 19.96 -8.95 4.93
C ILE A 211 19.08 -8.20 3.93
N THR A 212 18.09 -8.90 3.39
CA THR A 212 16.98 -8.33 2.62
C THR A 212 15.81 -8.07 3.57
N ILE A 213 15.31 -6.84 3.60
CA ILE A 213 14.12 -6.46 4.36
C ILE A 213 13.06 -6.00 3.37
N VAL A 214 11.95 -6.74 3.29
CA VAL A 214 10.78 -6.37 2.48
C VAL A 214 9.73 -5.74 3.40
N GLY A 215 9.36 -4.50 3.14
CA GLY A 215 8.35 -3.81 3.92
C GLY A 215 7.12 -3.48 3.09
N ILE A 216 5.92 -3.73 3.60
CA ILE A 216 4.66 -3.48 2.90
C ILE A 216 4.01 -2.21 3.43
N SER A 217 3.72 -1.25 2.53
CA SER A 217 3.04 0.00 2.87
C SER A 217 3.79 0.77 3.99
N HIS A 218 3.13 1.29 5.01
CA HIS A 218 3.78 2.05 6.09
C HIS A 218 4.89 1.27 6.82
N ALA A 219 4.83 -0.07 6.89
CA ALA A 219 5.92 -0.86 7.47
C ALA A 219 7.27 -0.60 6.79
N MET A 220 7.27 -0.18 5.51
CA MET A 220 8.47 0.23 4.79
C MET A 220 9.20 1.39 5.47
N VAL A 221 8.48 2.36 6.01
CA VAL A 221 9.06 3.50 6.74
C VAL A 221 9.84 3.00 7.96
N GLU A 222 9.23 2.07 8.71
CA GLU A 222 9.86 1.46 9.88
C GLU A 222 11.06 0.57 9.47
N CYS A 223 11.00 -0.09 8.31
CA CYS A 223 12.11 -0.86 7.75
C CYS A 223 13.32 0.03 7.40
N ILE A 224 13.10 1.22 6.81
CA ILE A 224 14.16 2.17 6.52
C ILE A 224 14.81 2.69 7.80
N ARG A 225 14.02 2.96 8.85
CA ARG A 225 14.53 3.36 10.17
C ARG A 225 15.34 2.24 10.82
N ALA A 226 14.82 1.01 10.79
CA ALA A 226 15.51 -0.18 11.26
C ALA A 226 16.85 -0.39 10.55
N ALA A 227 16.90 -0.18 9.22
CA ALA A 227 18.13 -0.28 8.45
C ALA A 227 19.19 0.77 8.83
N LYS A 228 18.77 1.95 9.32
CA LYS A 228 19.70 2.94 9.87
C LYS A 228 20.33 2.45 11.18
N SER A 229 19.53 1.88 12.09
CA SER A 229 20.02 1.30 13.35
C SER A 229 20.94 0.10 13.10
N LEU A 230 20.62 -0.75 12.13
CA LEU A 230 21.46 -1.88 11.72
C LEU A 230 22.80 -1.40 11.16
N ALA A 231 22.82 -0.31 10.38
CA ALA A 231 24.05 0.27 9.86
C ALA A 231 25.00 0.76 10.98
N ALA A 232 24.47 1.28 12.09
CA ALA A 232 25.27 1.62 13.28
C ALA A 232 25.92 0.39 13.92
N ALA A 233 25.33 -0.80 13.74
CA ALA A 233 25.90 -2.10 14.14
C ALA A 233 26.70 -2.78 13.01
N SER A 234 27.11 -2.03 11.98
CA SER A 234 27.88 -2.52 10.83
C SER A 234 27.14 -3.59 9.99
N ILE A 235 25.81 -3.59 10.00
CA ILE A 235 24.98 -4.47 9.16
C ILE A 235 24.39 -3.64 8.02
N SER A 236 24.63 -4.11 6.79
CA SER A 236 24.15 -3.49 5.56
C SER A 236 22.85 -4.15 5.08
N ALA A 237 21.71 -3.56 5.40
CA ALA A 237 20.40 -4.04 4.98
C ALA A 237 20.02 -3.51 3.60
N GLU A 238 19.59 -4.40 2.71
CA GLU A 238 18.87 -4.06 1.49
C GLU A 238 17.38 -3.97 1.81
N VAL A 239 16.76 -2.83 1.45
CA VAL A 239 15.36 -2.56 1.79
C VAL A 239 14.55 -2.43 0.51
N ILE A 240 13.53 -3.28 0.37
CA ILE A 240 12.70 -3.42 -0.84
C ILE A 240 11.25 -3.09 -0.54
N ASP A 241 10.69 -2.15 -1.30
CA ASP A 241 9.27 -1.88 -1.37
C ASP A 241 8.67 -2.71 -2.52
N PRO A 242 7.78 -3.68 -2.25
CA PRO A 242 7.16 -4.47 -3.30
C PRO A 242 6.19 -3.64 -4.15
N ILE A 243 5.63 -2.55 -3.64
CA ILE A 243 4.62 -1.66 -4.25
C ILE A 243 3.38 -2.45 -4.71
N SER A 244 3.58 -3.47 -5.56
CA SER A 244 2.55 -4.38 -6.07
C SER A 244 2.54 -5.68 -5.26
N LEU A 245 1.36 -6.02 -4.73
CA LEU A 245 1.15 -7.23 -3.95
C LEU A 245 0.46 -8.35 -4.76
N SER A 246 -0.19 -7.98 -5.87
CA SER A 246 -0.72 -8.92 -6.86
C SER A 246 -0.74 -8.21 -8.23
N PRO A 247 0.17 -8.55 -9.15
CA PRO A 247 1.27 -9.52 -9.04
C PRO A 247 2.45 -9.01 -8.20
N ILE A 248 3.21 -9.93 -7.58
CA ILE A 248 4.43 -9.64 -6.82
C ILE A 248 5.65 -9.70 -7.76
N ASP A 249 6.63 -8.80 -7.58
CA ASP A 249 7.96 -8.89 -8.22
C ASP A 249 8.85 -9.88 -7.46
N VAL A 250 8.63 -11.16 -7.72
CA VAL A 250 9.38 -12.26 -7.08
C VAL A 250 10.86 -12.21 -7.46
N GLN A 251 11.15 -11.84 -8.72
CA GLN A 251 12.52 -11.82 -9.23
C GLN A 251 13.41 -10.85 -8.43
N THR A 252 12.98 -9.59 -8.29
CA THR A 252 13.76 -8.58 -7.54
C THR A 252 14.01 -9.00 -6.09
N ILE A 253 13.02 -9.63 -5.44
CA ILE A 253 13.15 -10.10 -4.06
C ILE A 253 14.11 -11.29 -4.00
N CYS A 254 14.00 -12.27 -4.90
CA CYS A 254 14.88 -13.43 -4.94
C CYS A 254 16.34 -13.05 -5.21
N GLU A 255 16.61 -12.17 -6.18
CA GLU A 255 17.96 -11.69 -6.49
C GLU A 255 18.62 -11.04 -5.25
N SER A 256 17.86 -10.27 -4.47
CA SER A 256 18.33 -9.71 -3.22
C SER A 256 18.59 -10.79 -2.16
N VAL A 257 17.69 -11.74 -2.01
CA VAL A 257 17.82 -12.83 -1.01
C VAL A 257 18.99 -13.75 -1.34
N GLU A 258 19.22 -14.05 -2.60
CA GLU A 258 20.40 -14.85 -3.01
C GLU A 258 21.73 -14.16 -2.69
N LYS A 259 21.76 -12.84 -2.79
CA LYS A 259 22.91 -12.02 -2.40
C LYS A 259 23.12 -12.01 -0.88
N THR A 260 22.05 -11.83 -0.10
CA THR A 260 22.14 -11.57 1.34
C THR A 260 22.04 -12.82 2.21
N GLY A 261 21.39 -13.88 1.74
CA GLY A 261 21.15 -15.13 2.49
C GLY A 261 20.14 -14.97 3.66
N ASN A 262 19.62 -13.80 3.90
CA ASN A 262 18.71 -13.51 5.03
C ASN A 262 17.51 -12.68 4.55
N LEU A 263 16.29 -13.07 4.92
CA LEU A 263 15.06 -12.38 4.54
C LEU A 263 14.19 -12.07 5.76
N LEU A 264 13.88 -10.80 5.95
CA LEU A 264 12.85 -10.35 6.89
C LEU A 264 11.72 -9.66 6.11
N ILE A 265 10.49 -10.13 6.29
CA ILE A 265 9.31 -9.51 5.67
C ILE A 265 8.49 -8.86 6.76
N VAL A 266 8.14 -7.60 6.59
CA VAL A 266 7.37 -6.80 7.55
C VAL A 266 6.10 -6.29 6.89
N ASP A 267 4.96 -6.65 7.46
CA ASP A 267 3.64 -6.32 6.95
C ASP A 267 2.84 -5.48 7.94
N ASN A 268 2.00 -4.60 7.42
CA ASN A 268 0.93 -3.94 8.19
C ASN A 268 -0.35 -4.78 8.21
N GLY A 269 -0.23 -6.10 8.39
CA GLY A 269 -1.28 -7.09 8.48
C GLY A 269 -0.90 -8.21 9.44
N TRP A 270 -1.82 -9.14 9.69
CA TRP A 270 -1.50 -10.33 10.45
C TRP A 270 -0.64 -11.31 9.66
N THR A 271 0.30 -11.97 10.35
CA THR A 271 1.20 -12.95 9.70
C THR A 271 0.51 -14.26 9.26
N PRO A 272 -0.50 -14.80 9.99
CA PRO A 272 -1.24 -15.96 9.49
C PRO A 272 -2.02 -15.61 8.22
N CYS A 273 -1.79 -16.36 7.14
CA CYS A 273 -2.40 -16.14 5.81
C CYS A 273 -2.24 -14.71 5.26
N GLY A 274 -1.25 -13.96 5.76
CA GLY A 274 -0.96 -12.59 5.33
C GLY A 274 -0.09 -12.53 4.08
N ALA A 275 0.06 -11.33 3.50
CA ALA A 275 0.90 -11.09 2.33
C ALA A 275 2.35 -11.54 2.54
N SER A 276 2.86 -11.39 3.76
CA SER A 276 4.20 -11.88 4.13
C SER A 276 4.36 -13.40 4.02
N ALA A 277 3.28 -14.18 4.16
CA ALA A 277 3.31 -15.62 3.97
C ALA A 277 3.49 -15.98 2.50
N GLU A 278 2.76 -15.33 1.62
CA GLU A 278 2.85 -15.53 0.18
C GLU A 278 4.23 -15.14 -0.35
N ILE A 279 4.73 -13.96 0.03
CA ILE A 279 6.09 -13.54 -0.37
C ILE A 279 7.14 -14.57 0.08
N MET A 280 7.05 -15.09 1.32
CA MET A 280 7.98 -16.09 1.83
C MET A 280 7.91 -17.40 1.03
N SER A 281 6.70 -17.87 0.69
CA SER A 281 6.51 -19.07 -0.15
C SER A 281 7.09 -18.90 -1.54
N LEU A 282 6.77 -17.79 -2.20
CA LEU A 282 7.29 -17.47 -3.53
C LEU A 282 8.82 -17.37 -3.53
N VAL A 283 9.43 -16.80 -2.49
CA VAL A 283 10.89 -16.72 -2.40
C VAL A 283 11.50 -18.10 -2.25
N ILE A 284 11.01 -18.94 -1.32
CA ILE A 284 11.60 -20.28 -1.10
C ILE A 284 11.43 -21.20 -2.32
N GLU A 285 10.38 -21.04 -3.09
CA GLU A 285 10.12 -21.79 -4.31
C GLU A 285 11.06 -21.38 -5.46
N ASN A 286 11.59 -20.15 -5.46
CA ASN A 286 12.32 -19.57 -6.59
C ASN A 286 13.82 -19.31 -6.32
N VAL A 287 14.29 -19.33 -5.06
CA VAL A 287 15.73 -19.19 -4.77
C VAL A 287 16.47 -20.50 -5.02
N GLN A 288 17.72 -20.41 -5.50
CA GLN A 288 18.54 -21.58 -5.82
C GLN A 288 19.08 -22.31 -4.58
N ARG A 289 19.31 -21.59 -3.49
CA ARG A 289 19.94 -22.09 -2.25
C ARG A 289 18.97 -22.10 -1.08
N GLN A 290 17.88 -22.82 -1.22
CA GLN A 290 16.81 -22.87 -0.21
C GLN A 290 17.31 -23.23 1.19
N ASP A 291 18.27 -24.15 1.29
CA ASP A 291 18.89 -24.63 2.53
C ASP A 291 19.76 -23.59 3.26
N LYS A 292 20.12 -22.49 2.59
CA LYS A 292 21.01 -21.45 3.12
C LYS A 292 20.30 -20.15 3.47
N VAL A 293 19.01 -20.02 3.13
CA VAL A 293 18.25 -18.80 3.40
C VAL A 293 17.58 -18.87 4.75
N LYS A 294 17.91 -17.90 5.61
CA LYS A 294 17.18 -17.69 6.86
C LYS A 294 16.04 -16.70 6.62
N MET A 295 14.85 -17.06 7.06
CA MET A 295 13.67 -16.22 6.84
C MET A 295 12.88 -15.96 8.11
N LYS A 296 12.30 -14.76 8.20
CA LYS A 296 11.40 -14.38 9.28
C LYS A 296 10.32 -13.44 8.75
N ARG A 297 9.13 -13.52 9.33
CA ARG A 297 8.00 -12.61 9.09
C ARG A 297 7.68 -11.83 10.34
N MET A 298 7.27 -10.59 10.16
CA MET A 298 6.72 -9.73 11.21
C MET A 298 5.44 -9.09 10.68
N GLY A 299 4.48 -8.89 11.55
CA GLY A 299 3.21 -8.23 11.28
C GLY A 299 2.55 -7.84 12.59
N PHE A 300 1.25 -7.60 12.54
CA PHE A 300 0.47 -7.35 13.74
C PHE A 300 0.50 -8.55 14.69
N GLU A 301 0.45 -8.29 16.00
CA GLU A 301 0.16 -9.34 16.97
C GLU A 301 -1.20 -9.99 16.64
N PHE A 302 -1.32 -11.32 16.81
CA PHE A 302 -2.51 -12.06 16.39
C PHE A 302 -3.67 -11.90 17.39
N VAL A 303 -4.06 -10.64 17.55
CA VAL A 303 -5.24 -10.18 18.31
C VAL A 303 -5.92 -9.06 17.53
N THR A 304 -7.09 -8.61 17.95
CA THR A 304 -7.75 -7.43 17.37
C THR A 304 -6.99 -6.16 17.73
N SER A 305 -7.01 -5.16 16.82
CA SER A 305 -6.34 -3.88 17.05
C SER A 305 -6.87 -3.20 18.32
N PRO A 306 -6.00 -2.89 19.28
CA PRO A 306 -6.41 -2.22 20.52
C PRO A 306 -6.65 -0.73 20.30
N THR A 307 -7.39 -0.11 21.23
CA THR A 307 -7.65 1.33 21.25
C THR A 307 -6.63 2.11 22.09
N SER A 308 -6.11 1.46 23.14
CA SER A 308 -5.14 2.07 24.04
C SER A 308 -3.77 2.21 23.37
N LYS A 309 -3.17 3.41 23.43
CA LYS A 309 -1.84 3.67 22.87
C LYS A 309 -0.77 2.68 23.37
N ILE A 310 -0.75 2.38 24.66
CA ILE A 310 0.22 1.43 25.25
C ILE A 310 0.09 0.04 24.61
N LEU A 311 -1.12 -0.41 24.34
CA LEU A 311 -1.36 -1.70 23.69
C LEU A 311 -1.11 -1.61 22.18
N GLU A 312 -1.42 -0.48 21.53
CA GLU A 312 -1.07 -0.26 20.13
C GLU A 312 0.44 -0.35 19.90
N ASP A 313 1.26 0.22 20.80
CA ASP A 313 2.71 0.18 20.71
C ASP A 313 3.27 -1.26 20.81
N LEU A 314 2.55 -2.18 21.43
CA LEU A 314 2.86 -3.60 21.43
C LEU A 314 2.33 -4.35 20.21
N TYR A 315 1.27 -3.85 19.59
CA TYR A 315 0.55 -4.53 18.52
C TYR A 315 1.20 -4.33 17.14
N TYR A 316 1.65 -3.11 16.81
CA TYR A 316 2.23 -2.79 15.51
C TYR A 316 3.74 -3.04 15.48
N PRO A 317 4.30 -3.59 14.36
CA PRO A 317 5.76 -3.63 14.18
C PRO A 317 6.35 -2.23 14.14
N ASP A 318 7.40 -1.99 14.90
CA ASP A 318 8.16 -0.76 14.94
C ASP A 318 9.62 -0.97 14.52
N SER A 319 10.34 0.12 14.25
CA SER A 319 11.72 0.07 13.77
C SER A 319 12.69 -0.60 14.77
N ARG A 320 12.45 -0.49 16.08
CA ARG A 320 13.26 -1.14 17.10
C ARG A 320 13.15 -2.66 17.03
N ARG A 321 11.90 -3.16 17.04
CA ARG A 321 11.62 -4.60 16.93
C ARG A 321 12.06 -5.17 15.59
N ILE A 322 11.90 -4.41 14.50
CA ILE A 322 12.38 -4.81 13.16
C ILE A 322 13.89 -4.95 13.16
N ALA A 323 14.64 -3.96 13.64
CA ALA A 323 16.10 -4.00 13.71
C ALA A 323 16.61 -5.14 14.59
N LYS A 324 16.00 -5.32 15.77
CA LYS A 324 16.32 -6.44 16.68
C LYS A 324 16.11 -7.79 16.04
N ASN A 325 14.98 -8.00 15.37
CA ASN A 325 14.67 -9.26 14.70
C ASN A 325 15.58 -9.53 13.50
N ALA A 326 15.95 -8.50 12.75
CA ALA A 326 16.91 -8.60 11.65
C ALA A 326 18.30 -8.99 12.16
N TYR A 327 18.76 -8.34 13.23
CA TYR A 327 20.05 -8.65 13.87
C TYR A 327 20.10 -10.10 14.37
N ASP A 328 19.09 -10.53 15.13
CA ASP A 328 19.00 -11.90 15.65
C ASP A 328 18.91 -12.94 14.53
N LEU A 329 18.25 -12.63 13.42
CA LEU A 329 18.16 -13.52 12.26
C LEU A 329 19.53 -13.75 11.64
N ILE A 330 20.32 -12.69 11.43
CA ILE A 330 21.69 -12.76 10.91
C ILE A 330 22.55 -13.60 11.84
N MET A 331 22.53 -13.30 13.16
CA MET A 331 23.31 -14.01 14.16
C MET A 331 22.87 -15.48 14.37
N GLY A 332 21.69 -15.86 13.90
CA GLY A 332 21.14 -17.20 14.05
C GLY A 332 20.73 -17.55 15.49
N LYS A 333 20.65 -16.58 16.37
CA LYS A 333 20.26 -16.74 17.80
C LYS A 333 19.71 -15.43 18.33
N LYS A 334 18.92 -15.51 19.41
CA LYS A 334 18.56 -14.32 20.20
C LYS A 334 19.82 -13.75 20.85
N THR A 335 19.98 -12.44 20.79
CA THR A 335 21.12 -11.70 21.33
C THR A 335 20.63 -10.67 22.35
N ASP A 336 21.55 -10.10 23.12
CA ASP A 336 21.26 -8.96 24.03
C ASP A 336 21.48 -7.59 23.34
N TRP A 337 21.76 -7.60 22.03
CA TRP A 337 21.89 -6.35 21.28
C TRP A 337 20.55 -5.62 21.20
N GLU A 338 20.58 -4.34 21.51
CA GLU A 338 19.42 -3.46 21.38
C GLU A 338 19.75 -2.32 20.41
N PRO A 339 18.88 -2.02 19.45
CA PRO A 339 19.13 -0.91 18.52
C PRO A 339 18.99 0.43 19.23
N ASP A 340 19.89 1.36 18.91
CA ASP A 340 19.72 2.78 19.23
C ASP A 340 18.74 3.38 18.21
N VAL A 341 17.51 3.59 18.63
CA VAL A 341 16.44 4.13 17.77
C VAL A 341 15.99 5.46 18.36
N GLN A 342 16.15 6.51 17.60
CA GLN A 342 15.52 7.79 17.91
C GLN A 342 14.00 7.65 17.75
N GLU A 343 13.23 8.10 18.73
CA GLU A 343 11.76 8.14 18.65
C GLU A 343 11.31 8.91 17.43
N SER A 344 10.24 8.43 16.80
CA SER A 344 9.72 9.03 15.60
C SER A 344 8.87 10.26 15.92
N PRO A 345 9.24 11.47 15.50
CA PRO A 345 8.43 12.66 15.74
C PRO A 345 7.04 12.59 15.09
N GLU A 346 6.82 11.68 14.16
CA GLU A 346 5.58 11.59 13.39
C GLU A 346 4.37 11.10 14.19
N ILE A 347 4.58 10.37 15.28
CA ILE A 347 3.50 9.91 16.18
C ILE A 347 3.04 11.07 17.08
N ASP A 348 3.96 11.96 17.45
CA ASP A 348 3.65 13.10 18.34
C ASP A 348 2.93 14.24 17.62
N GLU A 349 3.06 14.35 16.31
CA GLU A 349 2.39 15.37 15.49
C GLU A 349 0.96 14.99 15.07
N PHE A 350 0.58 13.72 15.20
CA PHE A 350 -0.74 13.26 14.78
C PHE A 350 -1.80 13.56 15.86
N LYS A 351 -2.49 14.68 15.73
CA LYS A 351 -3.53 15.15 16.65
C LYS A 351 -4.96 14.81 16.19
N GLY A 352 -5.18 13.72 15.52
CA GLY A 352 -6.52 13.31 15.08
C GLY A 352 -7.21 14.29 14.10
N PRO A 353 -8.38 13.97 13.57
CA PRO A 353 -9.10 14.81 12.60
C PRO A 353 -9.98 15.86 13.26
N PHE A 354 -10.03 15.97 14.57
CA PHE A 354 -10.93 16.87 15.31
C PHE A 354 -10.19 18.06 15.85
#